data_21f3c83bdc37865a6982f231d51d030c
#
_entry.id   21f3c83bdc37865a6982f231d51d030c
#
_cell.length_a   1.000
_cell.length_b   1.000
_cell.length_c   1.000
_cell.angle_alpha   90.00
_cell.angle_beta   90.00
_cell.angle_gamma   90.00
#
_symmetry.space_group_name_H-M   'P 1'
#
loop_
_entity.id
_entity.type
_entity.pdbx_description
1 polymer ?
#
loop_
_entity_poly.entity_id
_entity_poly.type
_entity_poly.pdbx_seq_one_letter_code
_entity_poly.pdbx_strand_id
1 'polypeptide(L)'
;MTLLNRQTTWRIHDGTKSALLIDGRDYYRAFYAAASRAKKSILLLGWQFDSDVQLVRGDDLPDGIAPRDVQLLSLLDRLCRERPELQTRVLAWDHSVFFALERELLQKLYFDAITCARFDFKWDNTVPLGGSHHQKVAIVDGRVAFFGSQDICQARWDDSAHRADNEHRTSRGASHQPYHEVQVAVTGEAARSMVDLFVWRWYGATGERLDPAALVAEDEGNALTALDFPVTLPMPPAQVGLARTIPEVTGRERVHEVSELYVQAIASAERLIYIESQYLTSCAVRDALLARMRDTSRSKLEIVLVLPYKPEKFKEEMTIGVPQAVLLQTLDKAATDHGHALGIYNVLAGTREDGGPLFVYIHSKLMIVDDRRFIVGSANLTNRSMTIDSEIVAAYEARPGERALANAIRRARVRLLLEHAGERAAVRSLVRPEGLVGRLDRLVAAGLVRMRKHDLRKDEPSLVVKAVHELTLEFLDPWDGTNEKCSPAA
;
A
#
# COMPACT_ATOMS: atom_id res chain seq x y z
N MET A 1 10.43 2.12 -24.32
CA MET A 1 9.02 1.73 -24.12
C MET A 1 8.40 2.62 -23.05
N THR A 2 7.14 3.03 -23.21
CA THR A 2 6.38 3.70 -22.17
C THR A 2 5.90 2.68 -21.15
N LEU A 3 6.01 3.03 -19.86
CA LEU A 3 5.55 2.19 -18.78
C LEU A 3 4.02 2.01 -18.80
N LEU A 4 3.30 3.11 -19.09
CA LEU A 4 1.83 3.09 -19.14
C LEU A 4 1.37 2.63 -20.52
N ASN A 5 0.95 1.36 -20.61
CA ASN A 5 0.47 0.72 -21.84
C ASN A 5 -0.57 -0.36 -21.54
N ARG A 6 -1.16 -0.98 -22.55
CA ARG A 6 -2.25 -1.98 -22.40
C ARG A 6 -1.84 -3.28 -21.70
N GLN A 7 -0.55 -3.59 -21.59
CA GLN A 7 -0.07 -4.78 -20.88
C GLN A 7 0.09 -4.51 -19.39
N THR A 8 0.44 -3.27 -19.04
CA THR A 8 0.78 -2.86 -17.67
C THR A 8 -0.35 -2.15 -16.96
N THR A 9 -1.40 -1.75 -17.66
CA THR A 9 -2.50 -0.95 -17.07
C THR A 9 -3.86 -1.37 -17.60
N TRP A 10 -4.81 -1.42 -16.69
CA TRP A 10 -6.23 -1.56 -16.99
C TRP A 10 -6.80 -0.33 -17.68
N ARG A 11 -6.51 0.85 -17.12
CA ARG A 11 -6.95 2.15 -17.64
C ARG A 11 -5.86 3.19 -17.48
N ILE A 12 -5.88 4.15 -18.37
CA ILE A 12 -4.98 5.31 -18.36
C ILE A 12 -5.84 6.56 -18.47
N HIS A 13 -5.67 7.49 -17.52
CA HIS A 13 -6.44 8.75 -17.47
C HIS A 13 -5.52 9.94 -17.51
N ASP A 14 -5.80 10.86 -18.43
CA ASP A 14 -5.05 12.12 -18.59
C ASP A 14 -5.55 13.21 -17.62
N GLY A 15 -4.67 14.14 -17.27
CA GLY A 15 -5.02 15.32 -16.49
C GLY A 15 -5.56 15.03 -15.08
N THR A 16 -5.34 13.83 -14.57
CA THR A 16 -5.81 13.42 -13.23
C THR A 16 -5.14 14.25 -12.15
N LYS A 17 -5.94 14.93 -11.32
CA LYS A 17 -5.45 15.51 -10.05
C LYS A 17 -5.31 14.39 -9.04
N SER A 18 -4.18 14.35 -8.36
CA SER A 18 -3.90 13.35 -7.35
C SER A 18 -3.02 13.90 -6.23
N ALA A 19 -3.00 13.18 -5.11
CA ALA A 19 -2.14 13.52 -3.99
C ALA A 19 -1.72 12.24 -3.26
N LEU A 20 -0.55 12.28 -2.60
CA LEU A 20 -0.14 11.25 -1.67
C LEU A 20 -0.60 11.61 -0.26
N LEU A 21 -0.99 10.59 0.48
CA LEU A 21 -1.32 10.62 1.89
C LEU A 21 -0.35 9.65 2.57
N ILE A 22 0.54 10.19 3.38
CA ILE A 22 1.57 9.43 4.06
C ILE A 22 1.12 9.25 5.51
N ASP A 23 1.10 8.00 5.95
CA ASP A 23 0.63 7.52 7.25
C ASP A 23 -0.86 7.64 7.53
N GLY A 24 -1.26 6.89 8.55
CA GLY A 24 -2.66 6.75 8.93
C GLY A 24 -3.33 8.06 9.31
N ARG A 25 -2.62 8.98 9.98
CA ARG A 25 -3.14 10.31 10.31
C ARG A 25 -3.61 11.07 9.07
N ASP A 26 -2.75 11.16 8.04
CA ASP A 26 -3.07 11.93 6.84
C ASP A 26 -4.17 11.28 6.02
N TYR A 27 -4.14 9.95 5.89
CA TYR A 27 -5.20 9.22 5.20
C TYR A 27 -6.55 9.35 5.90
N TYR A 28 -6.61 9.08 7.20
CA TYR A 28 -7.88 9.05 7.91
C TYR A 28 -8.53 10.44 8.00
N ARG A 29 -7.75 11.50 8.22
CA ARG A 29 -8.29 12.86 8.21
C ARG A 29 -8.75 13.31 6.82
N ALA A 30 -8.06 12.91 5.74
CA ALA A 30 -8.48 13.19 4.37
C ALA A 30 -9.78 12.44 4.04
N PHE A 31 -9.87 11.16 4.39
CA PHE A 31 -11.10 10.38 4.22
C PHE A 31 -12.26 10.97 5.05
N TYR A 32 -12.03 11.31 6.33
CA TYR A 32 -13.03 11.96 7.18
C TYR A 32 -13.56 13.26 6.55
N ALA A 33 -12.66 14.12 6.07
CA ALA A 33 -13.04 15.38 5.44
C ALA A 33 -13.81 15.18 4.14
N ALA A 34 -13.43 14.20 3.31
CA ALA A 34 -14.13 13.85 2.08
C ALA A 34 -15.49 13.22 2.38
N ALA A 35 -15.56 12.21 3.24
CA ALA A 35 -16.79 11.53 3.63
C ALA A 35 -17.81 12.49 4.26
N SER A 36 -17.33 13.44 5.09
CA SER A 36 -18.17 14.49 5.67
C SER A 36 -18.84 15.41 4.63
N ARG A 37 -18.39 15.40 3.38
CA ARG A 37 -18.97 16.17 2.27
C ARG A 37 -19.76 15.31 1.28
N ALA A 38 -19.81 14.00 1.47
CA ALA A 38 -20.48 13.06 0.57
C ALA A 38 -21.97 13.41 0.39
N LYS A 39 -22.46 13.35 -0.83
CA LYS A 39 -23.86 13.62 -1.17
C LYS A 39 -24.58 12.41 -1.72
N LYS A 40 -23.88 11.53 -2.45
CA LYS A 40 -24.47 10.45 -3.24
C LYS A 40 -24.04 9.08 -2.78
N SER A 41 -22.72 8.85 -2.60
CA SER A 41 -22.22 7.54 -2.22
C SER A 41 -20.92 7.59 -1.42
N ILE A 42 -20.78 6.62 -0.49
CA ILE A 42 -19.52 6.22 0.12
C ILE A 42 -19.37 4.73 -0.11
N LEU A 43 -18.33 4.32 -0.87
CA LEU A 43 -18.10 2.94 -1.26
C LEU A 43 -16.73 2.49 -0.74
N LEU A 44 -16.70 1.40 0.00
CA LEU A 44 -15.49 0.88 0.63
C LEU A 44 -15.21 -0.55 0.15
N LEU A 45 -14.00 -0.81 -0.33
CA LEU A 45 -13.43 -2.14 -0.57
C LEU A 45 -12.24 -2.33 0.36
N GLY A 46 -12.14 -3.46 1.04
CA GLY A 46 -11.01 -3.71 1.93
C GLY A 46 -10.79 -5.17 2.26
N TRP A 47 -9.64 -5.41 2.84
CA TRP A 47 -9.30 -6.67 3.47
C TRP A 47 -9.99 -6.75 4.84
N GLN A 48 -9.99 -5.62 5.60
CA GLN A 48 -10.59 -5.50 6.92
C GLN A 48 -11.12 -4.08 7.15
N PHE A 49 -12.23 -3.98 7.88
CA PHE A 49 -12.74 -2.72 8.44
C PHE A 49 -13.07 -2.96 9.90
N ASP A 50 -12.74 -2.03 10.79
CA ASP A 50 -13.21 -2.07 12.18
C ASP A 50 -14.14 -0.89 12.45
N SER A 51 -15.29 -1.18 13.08
CA SER A 51 -16.37 -0.24 13.31
C SER A 51 -15.97 0.96 14.17
N ASP A 52 -15.08 0.72 15.13
CA ASP A 52 -14.66 1.62 16.19
C ASP A 52 -13.35 2.38 15.91
N VAL A 53 -12.87 2.35 14.65
CA VAL A 53 -11.68 3.13 14.27
C VAL A 53 -11.95 4.62 14.35
N GLN A 54 -11.24 5.30 15.21
CA GLN A 54 -11.28 6.76 15.32
C GLN A 54 -10.46 7.39 14.18
N LEU A 55 -11.14 8.07 13.25
CA LEU A 55 -10.54 8.61 12.04
C LEU A 55 -9.69 9.87 12.28
N VAL A 56 -10.13 10.73 13.20
CA VAL A 56 -9.40 11.95 13.57
C VAL A 56 -9.15 11.97 15.07
N ARG A 57 -7.97 12.44 15.48
CA ARG A 57 -7.47 12.37 16.87
C ARG A 57 -6.68 13.61 17.23
N GLY A 58 -6.58 13.92 18.52
CA GLY A 58 -5.81 15.07 19.00
C GLY A 58 -6.29 16.37 18.35
N ASP A 59 -5.36 17.17 17.85
CA ASP A 59 -5.63 18.46 17.22
C ASP A 59 -6.45 18.37 15.92
N ASP A 60 -6.56 17.16 15.30
CA ASP A 60 -7.39 16.97 14.12
C ASP A 60 -8.88 16.71 14.48
N LEU A 61 -9.20 16.50 15.77
CA LEU A 61 -10.58 16.30 16.21
C LEU A 61 -11.31 17.66 16.21
N PRO A 62 -12.43 17.82 15.48
CA PRO A 62 -13.14 19.10 15.47
C PRO A 62 -13.70 19.48 16.84
N ASP A 63 -13.69 20.77 17.15
CA ASP A 63 -14.22 21.31 18.40
C ASP A 63 -15.66 20.87 18.67
N GLY A 64 -15.94 20.40 19.86
CA GLY A 64 -17.27 19.98 20.31
C GLY A 64 -17.73 18.62 19.77
N ILE A 65 -16.91 17.92 19.00
CA ILE A 65 -17.20 16.56 18.49
C ILE A 65 -16.59 15.53 19.44
N ALA A 66 -17.39 14.57 19.90
CA ALA A 66 -16.88 13.51 20.76
C ALA A 66 -16.07 12.46 19.96
N PRO A 67 -15.01 11.86 20.54
CA PRO A 67 -14.19 10.85 19.86
C PRO A 67 -14.99 9.68 19.25
N ARG A 68 -16.10 9.27 19.86
CA ARG A 68 -17.00 8.23 19.35
C ARG A 68 -17.72 8.63 18.06
N ASP A 69 -17.98 9.92 17.85
CA ASP A 69 -18.76 10.42 16.70
C ASP A 69 -17.91 10.51 15.42
N VAL A 70 -16.59 10.36 15.56
CA VAL A 70 -15.62 10.26 14.45
C VAL A 70 -15.11 8.83 14.22
N GLN A 71 -15.69 7.85 14.93
CA GLN A 71 -15.47 6.44 14.61
C GLN A 71 -16.10 6.09 13.27
N LEU A 72 -15.47 5.17 12.53
CA LEU A 72 -15.87 4.83 11.15
C LEU A 72 -17.37 4.57 11.03
N LEU A 73 -17.89 3.62 11.80
CA LEU A 73 -19.31 3.24 11.68
C LEU A 73 -20.25 4.34 12.13
N SER A 74 -19.93 5.02 13.25
CA SER A 74 -20.72 6.14 13.77
C SER A 74 -20.80 7.29 12.76
N LEU A 75 -19.69 7.64 12.12
CA LEU A 75 -19.66 8.65 11.07
C LEU A 75 -20.53 8.25 9.88
N LEU A 76 -20.32 7.04 9.35
CA LEU A 76 -21.01 6.60 8.13
C LEU A 76 -22.51 6.45 8.35
N ASP A 77 -22.95 5.87 9.47
CA ASP A 77 -24.37 5.74 9.79
C ASP A 77 -25.05 7.11 10.01
N ARG A 78 -24.40 8.02 10.77
CA ARG A 78 -24.88 9.38 10.97
C ARG A 78 -25.08 10.10 9.63
N LEU A 79 -24.06 10.10 8.76
CA LEU A 79 -24.16 10.74 7.44
C LEU A 79 -25.27 10.14 6.58
N CYS A 80 -25.43 8.82 6.62
CA CYS A 80 -26.48 8.12 5.89
C CYS A 80 -27.88 8.48 6.41
N ARG A 81 -28.07 8.68 7.73
CA ARG A 81 -29.33 9.13 8.31
C ARG A 81 -29.66 10.58 8.00
N GLU A 82 -28.66 11.46 8.10
CA GLU A 82 -28.82 12.90 7.85
C GLU A 82 -29.06 13.24 6.37
N ARG A 83 -28.60 12.38 5.44
CA ARG A 83 -28.64 12.64 3.99
C ARG A 83 -29.47 11.57 3.26
N PRO A 84 -30.73 11.85 2.89
CA PRO A 84 -31.64 10.86 2.31
C PRO A 84 -31.18 10.22 1.01
N GLU A 85 -30.31 10.91 0.24
CA GLU A 85 -29.78 10.39 -1.03
C GLU A 85 -28.45 9.62 -0.88
N LEU A 86 -27.80 9.72 0.28
CA LEU A 86 -26.52 9.08 0.51
C LEU A 86 -26.68 7.56 0.68
N GLN A 87 -25.94 6.81 -0.12
CA GLN A 87 -25.82 5.37 -0.03
C GLN A 87 -24.41 4.99 0.44
N THR A 88 -24.33 4.15 1.46
CA THR A 88 -23.05 3.64 1.96
C THR A 88 -22.99 2.14 1.71
N ARG A 89 -21.94 1.67 1.03
CA ARG A 89 -21.71 0.26 0.77
C ARG A 89 -20.30 -0.14 1.15
N VAL A 90 -20.19 -1.20 1.92
CA VAL A 90 -18.92 -1.78 2.37
C VAL A 90 -18.82 -3.21 1.88
N LEU A 91 -17.75 -3.53 1.18
CA LEU A 91 -17.45 -4.87 0.72
C LEU A 91 -16.10 -5.30 1.30
N ALA A 92 -16.12 -6.18 2.29
CA ALA A 92 -14.95 -6.68 2.96
C ALA A 92 -14.64 -8.12 2.52
N TRP A 93 -13.36 -8.49 2.51
CA TRP A 93 -12.96 -9.86 2.24
C TRP A 93 -13.50 -10.81 3.31
N ASP A 94 -14.13 -11.91 2.89
CA ASP A 94 -14.54 -12.98 3.80
C ASP A 94 -13.31 -13.85 4.11
N HIS A 95 -12.73 -13.59 5.25
CA HIS A 95 -11.52 -14.27 5.71
C HIS A 95 -11.71 -15.79 5.69
N SER A 96 -10.71 -16.49 5.15
CA SER A 96 -10.62 -17.93 5.35
C SER A 96 -10.60 -18.25 6.85
N VAL A 97 -10.98 -19.48 7.22
CA VAL A 97 -10.99 -19.97 8.62
C VAL A 97 -9.66 -19.66 9.35
N PHE A 98 -8.54 -19.58 8.62
CA PHE A 98 -7.21 -19.29 9.16
C PHE A 98 -7.06 -17.86 9.73
N PHE A 99 -7.85 -16.90 9.24
CA PHE A 99 -7.79 -15.50 9.65
C PHE A 99 -9.06 -15.03 10.40
N ALA A 100 -10.01 -15.92 10.65
CA ALA A 100 -11.30 -15.57 11.26
C ALA A 100 -11.18 -14.91 12.65
N LEU A 101 -10.09 -15.16 13.39
CA LEU A 101 -9.81 -14.55 14.70
C LEU A 101 -9.21 -13.14 14.61
N GLU A 102 -8.86 -12.66 13.41
CA GLU A 102 -8.21 -11.36 13.20
C GLU A 102 -9.22 -10.23 12.98
N ARG A 103 -10.49 -10.56 12.73
CA ARG A 103 -11.57 -9.60 12.50
C ARG A 103 -12.42 -9.36 13.74
N GLU A 104 -13.19 -8.27 13.72
CA GLU A 104 -14.21 -7.98 14.70
C GLU A 104 -15.27 -9.10 14.71
N LEU A 105 -15.50 -9.69 15.88
CA LEU A 105 -16.47 -10.77 16.03
C LEU A 105 -17.88 -10.25 15.75
N LEU A 106 -18.67 -11.03 14.99
CA LEU A 106 -20.05 -10.70 14.64
C LEU A 106 -20.21 -9.37 13.87
N GLN A 107 -19.16 -8.91 13.22
CA GLN A 107 -19.10 -7.62 12.53
C GLN A 107 -20.32 -7.36 11.65
N LYS A 108 -20.71 -8.31 10.78
CA LYS A 108 -21.87 -8.14 9.91
C LYS A 108 -23.16 -7.94 10.69
N LEU A 109 -23.39 -8.73 11.73
CA LEU A 109 -24.59 -8.59 12.57
C LEU A 109 -24.62 -7.23 13.28
N TYR A 110 -23.46 -6.76 13.73
CA TYR A 110 -23.33 -5.45 14.37
C TYR A 110 -23.62 -4.32 13.38
N PHE A 111 -23.04 -4.37 12.18
CA PHE A 111 -23.30 -3.39 11.13
C PHE A 111 -24.78 -3.39 10.72
N ASP A 112 -25.37 -4.57 10.45
CA ASP A 112 -26.77 -4.69 10.03
C ASP A 112 -27.76 -4.22 11.12
N ALA A 113 -27.42 -4.41 12.41
CA ALA A 113 -28.31 -4.08 13.52
C ALA A 113 -28.44 -2.59 13.82
N ILE A 114 -27.38 -1.81 13.60
CA ILE A 114 -27.31 -0.42 14.05
C ILE A 114 -27.36 0.61 12.92
N THR A 115 -27.19 0.19 11.66
CA THR A 115 -27.14 1.11 10.53
C THR A 115 -28.49 1.32 9.85
N CYS A 116 -28.64 2.42 9.11
CA CYS A 116 -29.86 2.71 8.36
C CYS A 116 -30.01 1.82 7.11
N ALA A 117 -31.22 1.74 6.55
CA ALA A 117 -31.55 0.88 5.39
C ALA A 117 -30.77 1.19 4.10
N ARG A 118 -30.04 2.29 4.03
CA ARG A 118 -29.19 2.67 2.89
C ARG A 118 -27.70 2.39 3.14
N PHE A 119 -27.40 1.68 4.22
CA PHE A 119 -26.08 1.20 4.56
C PHE A 119 -26.04 -0.32 4.34
N ASP A 120 -25.22 -0.77 3.42
CA ASP A 120 -25.04 -2.19 3.10
C ASP A 120 -23.63 -2.65 3.43
N PHE A 121 -23.50 -3.69 4.27
CA PHE A 121 -22.27 -4.40 4.51
C PHE A 121 -22.34 -5.82 3.94
N LYS A 122 -21.39 -6.19 3.08
CA LYS A 122 -21.32 -7.52 2.47
C LYS A 122 -19.92 -8.10 2.59
N TRP A 123 -19.88 -9.43 2.63
CA TRP A 123 -18.65 -10.21 2.52
C TRP A 123 -18.40 -10.63 1.08
N ASP A 124 -17.14 -10.64 0.67
CA ASP A 124 -16.70 -11.10 -0.65
C ASP A 124 -15.69 -12.26 -0.50
N ASN A 125 -16.10 -13.44 -0.93
CA ASN A 125 -15.27 -14.64 -0.98
C ASN A 125 -14.94 -15.08 -2.42
N THR A 126 -15.13 -14.21 -3.41
CA THR A 126 -14.94 -14.52 -4.83
C THR A 126 -13.46 -14.53 -5.23
N VAL A 127 -12.64 -15.24 -4.47
CA VAL A 127 -11.22 -15.51 -4.73
C VAL A 127 -10.95 -17.01 -4.69
N PRO A 128 -9.87 -17.52 -5.32
CA PRO A 128 -9.50 -18.92 -5.23
C PRO A 128 -9.10 -19.30 -3.81
N LEU A 129 -9.07 -20.60 -3.52
CA LEU A 129 -8.59 -21.09 -2.24
C LEU A 129 -7.17 -20.59 -1.97
N GLY A 130 -6.94 -20.01 -0.80
CA GLY A 130 -5.67 -19.37 -0.42
C GLY A 130 -5.49 -17.94 -0.91
N GLY A 131 -6.33 -17.44 -1.82
CA GLY A 131 -6.32 -16.04 -2.25
C GLY A 131 -7.04 -15.09 -1.28
N SER A 132 -6.80 -13.80 -1.43
CA SER A 132 -7.48 -12.76 -0.66
C SER A 132 -7.91 -11.57 -1.53
N HIS A 133 -8.94 -10.87 -1.09
CA HIS A 133 -9.23 -9.55 -1.61
C HIS A 133 -8.37 -8.53 -0.88
N HIS A 134 -7.24 -8.14 -1.50
CA HIS A 134 -6.26 -7.26 -0.88
C HIS A 134 -6.34 -5.80 -1.37
N GLN A 135 -7.25 -5.48 -2.27
CA GLN A 135 -7.56 -4.11 -2.67
C GLN A 135 -8.11 -3.32 -1.48
N LYS A 136 -7.58 -2.12 -1.24
CA LYS A 136 -8.01 -1.20 -0.20
C LYS A 136 -8.41 0.11 -0.88
N VAL A 137 -9.72 0.33 -1.00
CA VAL A 137 -10.27 1.46 -1.77
C VAL A 137 -11.40 2.11 -0.98
N ALA A 138 -11.37 3.43 -0.88
CA ALA A 138 -12.48 4.24 -0.39
C ALA A 138 -12.86 5.26 -1.46
N ILE A 139 -14.14 5.29 -1.85
CA ILE A 139 -14.64 6.17 -2.92
C ILE A 139 -15.73 7.04 -2.32
N VAL A 140 -15.65 8.35 -2.58
CA VAL A 140 -16.66 9.31 -2.15
C VAL A 140 -17.26 9.99 -3.37
N ASP A 141 -18.57 9.83 -3.52
CA ASP A 141 -19.38 10.43 -4.59
C ASP A 141 -18.93 10.07 -6.02
N GLY A 142 -18.07 9.06 -6.20
CA GLY A 142 -17.39 8.78 -7.47
C GLY A 142 -16.50 9.93 -7.97
N ARG A 143 -16.22 10.93 -7.12
CA ARG A 143 -15.44 12.13 -7.44
C ARG A 143 -14.01 12.08 -6.93
N VAL A 144 -13.80 11.41 -5.81
CA VAL A 144 -12.48 11.10 -5.28
C VAL A 144 -12.43 9.64 -4.87
N ALA A 145 -11.30 9.00 -5.13
CA ALA A 145 -11.00 7.67 -4.65
C ALA A 145 -9.64 7.66 -3.95
N PHE A 146 -9.59 7.03 -2.79
CA PHE A 146 -8.39 6.76 -2.01
C PHE A 146 -8.07 5.29 -2.14
N PHE A 147 -6.83 4.94 -2.45
CA PHE A 147 -6.39 3.55 -2.42
C PHE A 147 -4.88 3.45 -2.17
N GLY A 148 -4.43 2.32 -1.64
CA GLY A 148 -3.03 2.13 -1.29
C GLY A 148 -2.83 0.97 -0.35
N SER A 149 -1.93 1.15 0.63
CA SER A 149 -1.49 0.08 1.50
C SER A 149 -2.42 -0.19 2.70
N GLN A 150 -3.23 0.80 3.13
CA GLN A 150 -3.91 0.80 4.42
C GLN A 150 -5.42 0.53 4.32
N ASP A 151 -5.89 -0.45 5.09
CA ASP A 151 -7.31 -0.60 5.45
C ASP A 151 -7.72 0.42 6.52
N ILE A 152 -9.02 0.70 6.63
CA ILE A 152 -9.56 1.49 7.74
C ILE A 152 -9.86 0.53 8.89
N CYS A 153 -8.83 0.17 9.64
CA CYS A 153 -8.92 -0.78 10.74
C CYS A 153 -8.07 -0.34 11.95
N GLN A 154 -8.24 -1.03 13.07
CA GLN A 154 -7.52 -0.76 14.31
C GLN A 154 -6.00 -0.99 14.17
N ALA A 155 -5.23 -0.36 15.05
CA ALA A 155 -3.77 -0.47 15.13
C ALA A 155 -3.01 -0.07 13.84
N ARG A 156 -3.57 0.86 13.03
CA ARG A 156 -2.94 1.38 11.81
C ARG A 156 -2.68 2.88 11.82
N TRP A 157 -3.30 3.62 12.76
CA TRP A 157 -3.10 5.05 12.84
C TRP A 157 -1.69 5.37 13.38
N ASP A 158 -0.94 6.15 12.65
CA ASP A 158 0.32 6.75 13.11
C ASP A 158 0.54 8.07 12.35
N ASP A 159 1.49 8.87 12.78
CA ASP A 159 1.93 10.09 12.12
C ASP A 159 3.38 9.96 11.65
N SER A 160 3.82 10.84 10.75
CA SER A 160 5.15 10.81 10.13
C SER A 160 6.32 11.04 11.11
N ALA A 161 6.07 11.40 12.37
CA ALA A 161 7.09 11.47 13.39
C ALA A 161 7.45 10.08 13.95
N HIS A 162 6.53 9.11 13.90
CA HIS A 162 6.69 7.76 14.40
C HIS A 162 7.33 7.70 15.79
N ARG A 163 6.94 8.61 16.69
CA ARG A 163 7.52 8.65 18.04
C ARG A 163 7.19 7.38 18.80
N ALA A 164 8.13 6.90 19.62
CA ALA A 164 7.90 5.71 20.44
C ALA A 164 6.71 5.88 21.40
N ASP A 165 6.54 7.06 21.94
CA ASP A 165 5.59 7.47 22.98
C ASP A 165 4.41 8.30 22.46
N ASN A 166 3.89 8.01 21.27
CA ASN A 166 2.76 8.74 20.70
C ASN A 166 1.44 8.40 21.42
N GLU A 167 0.90 9.33 22.20
CA GLU A 167 -0.34 9.17 22.99
C GLU A 167 -1.59 8.95 22.13
N HIS A 168 -1.57 9.39 20.86
CA HIS A 168 -2.67 9.21 19.92
C HIS A 168 -2.60 7.87 19.17
N ARG A 169 -1.46 7.16 19.23
CA ARG A 169 -1.28 5.86 18.59
C ARG A 169 -1.82 4.74 19.47
N THR A 170 -3.14 4.70 19.59
CA THR A 170 -3.85 3.71 20.42
C THR A 170 -4.90 2.96 19.63
N SER A 171 -5.16 1.72 20.03
CA SER A 171 -6.22 0.88 19.55
C SER A 171 -7.00 0.33 20.74
N ARG A 172 -8.27 0.66 20.85
CA ARG A 172 -9.14 0.26 21.98
C ARG A 172 -8.50 0.53 23.35
N GLY A 173 -7.82 1.68 23.46
CA GLY A 173 -7.16 2.11 24.69
C GLY A 173 -5.75 1.55 24.93
N ALA A 174 -5.27 0.64 24.11
CA ALA A 174 -3.90 0.11 24.17
C ALA A 174 -3.00 0.76 23.14
N SER A 175 -1.76 1.08 23.50
CA SER A 175 -0.74 1.53 22.56
C SER A 175 -0.36 0.41 21.60
N HIS A 176 -0.04 0.74 20.35
CA HIS A 176 0.45 -0.22 19.36
C HIS A 176 1.76 0.24 18.71
N GLN A 177 2.41 -0.65 17.97
CA GLN A 177 3.66 -0.33 17.27
C GLN A 177 3.48 0.78 16.23
N PRO A 178 4.53 1.54 15.92
CA PRO A 178 4.53 2.52 14.84
C PRO A 178 4.33 1.86 13.47
N TYR A 179 3.51 2.48 12.62
CA TYR A 179 3.20 2.01 11.27
C TYR A 179 3.49 3.09 10.24
N HIS A 180 4.09 2.67 9.13
CA HIS A 180 4.27 3.51 7.95
C HIS A 180 3.44 2.99 6.77
N GLU A 181 2.60 3.86 6.23
CA GLU A 181 1.62 3.55 5.19
C GLU A 181 1.63 4.65 4.11
N VAL A 182 1.29 4.31 2.88
CA VAL A 182 1.11 5.29 1.81
C VAL A 182 -0.16 5.02 1.02
N GLN A 183 -0.96 6.06 0.87
CA GLN A 183 -2.17 6.05 0.05
C GLN A 183 -2.06 7.09 -1.06
N VAL A 184 -2.82 6.89 -2.11
CA VAL A 184 -3.03 7.88 -3.16
C VAL A 184 -4.50 8.28 -3.23
N ALA A 185 -4.74 9.59 -3.33
CA ALA A 185 -6.05 10.13 -3.68
C ALA A 185 -6.04 10.50 -5.17
N VAL A 186 -7.04 10.07 -5.92
CA VAL A 186 -7.24 10.41 -7.35
C VAL A 186 -8.63 10.96 -7.59
N THR A 187 -8.78 11.85 -8.58
CA THR A 187 -10.06 12.45 -8.94
C THR A 187 -10.45 12.19 -10.39
N GLY A 188 -11.62 12.67 -10.80
CA GLY A 188 -12.09 12.61 -12.18
C GLY A 188 -12.34 11.17 -12.67
N GLU A 189 -11.94 10.89 -13.91
CA GLU A 189 -12.17 9.57 -14.53
C GLU A 189 -11.42 8.43 -13.82
N ALA A 190 -10.29 8.73 -13.17
CA ALA A 190 -9.60 7.74 -12.36
C ALA A 190 -10.43 7.31 -11.14
N ALA A 191 -11.11 8.25 -10.47
CA ALA A 191 -12.03 7.94 -9.37
C ALA A 191 -13.28 7.18 -9.87
N ARG A 192 -13.83 7.53 -11.05
CA ARG A 192 -14.92 6.79 -11.68
C ARG A 192 -14.54 5.34 -12.00
N SER A 193 -13.30 5.10 -12.44
CA SER A 193 -12.81 3.74 -12.64
C SER A 193 -12.84 2.91 -11.36
N MET A 194 -12.64 3.53 -10.19
CA MET A 194 -12.79 2.83 -8.92
C MET A 194 -14.27 2.50 -8.62
N VAL A 195 -15.23 3.34 -9.04
CA VAL A 195 -16.66 2.98 -8.98
C VAL A 195 -16.97 1.75 -9.84
N ASP A 196 -16.43 1.70 -11.07
CA ASP A 196 -16.60 0.52 -11.94
C ASP A 196 -16.00 -0.75 -11.32
N LEU A 197 -14.82 -0.63 -10.68
CA LEU A 197 -14.19 -1.73 -9.94
C LEU A 197 -15.08 -2.20 -8.78
N PHE A 198 -15.63 -1.25 -8.02
CA PHE A 198 -16.54 -1.54 -6.92
C PHE A 198 -17.79 -2.27 -7.40
N VAL A 199 -18.48 -1.75 -8.41
CA VAL A 199 -19.72 -2.33 -8.97
C VAL A 199 -19.47 -3.73 -9.51
N TRP A 200 -18.32 -3.93 -10.20
CA TRP A 200 -17.93 -5.23 -10.70
C TRP A 200 -17.71 -6.25 -9.57
N ARG A 201 -17.01 -5.87 -8.50
CA ARG A 201 -16.80 -6.73 -7.33
C ARG A 201 -18.10 -6.98 -6.57
N TRP A 202 -18.91 -5.93 -6.38
CA TRP A 202 -20.22 -6.03 -5.71
C TRP A 202 -21.11 -7.05 -6.40
N TYR A 203 -21.22 -6.96 -7.73
CA TYR A 203 -21.97 -7.94 -8.51
C TYR A 203 -21.44 -9.36 -8.33
N GLY A 204 -20.13 -9.54 -8.34
CA GLY A 204 -19.50 -10.84 -8.10
C GLY A 204 -19.83 -11.45 -6.75
N ALA A 205 -19.83 -10.63 -5.69
CA ALA A 205 -20.07 -11.08 -4.32
C ALA A 205 -21.56 -11.30 -4.01
N THR A 206 -22.47 -10.52 -4.62
CA THR A 206 -23.88 -10.45 -4.20
C THR A 206 -24.88 -10.87 -5.28
N GLY A 207 -24.48 -10.86 -6.56
CA GLY A 207 -25.38 -10.99 -7.70
C GLY A 207 -26.21 -9.72 -8.01
N GLU A 208 -26.15 -8.69 -7.16
CA GLU A 208 -26.88 -7.44 -7.33
C GLU A 208 -26.17 -6.54 -8.36
N ARG A 209 -26.94 -6.03 -9.33
CA ARG A 209 -26.45 -5.07 -10.32
C ARG A 209 -26.67 -3.64 -9.82
N LEU A 210 -25.60 -2.90 -9.62
CA LEU A 210 -25.65 -1.47 -9.30
C LEU A 210 -25.45 -0.66 -10.59
N ASP A 211 -26.18 0.46 -10.71
CA ASP A 211 -25.92 1.45 -11.75
C ASP A 211 -24.76 2.35 -11.33
N PRO A 212 -23.59 2.32 -12.01
CA PRO A 212 -22.47 3.18 -11.66
C PRO A 212 -22.81 4.67 -11.71
N ALA A 213 -23.70 5.10 -12.62
CA ALA A 213 -24.09 6.50 -12.75
C ALA A 213 -24.88 7.00 -11.52
N ALA A 214 -25.69 6.13 -10.91
CA ALA A 214 -26.43 6.47 -9.69
C ALA A 214 -25.54 6.67 -8.45
N LEU A 215 -24.28 6.22 -8.49
CA LEU A 215 -23.29 6.32 -7.41
C LEU A 215 -22.38 7.53 -7.55
N VAL A 216 -22.51 8.30 -8.62
CA VAL A 216 -21.64 9.46 -8.92
C VAL A 216 -22.45 10.76 -8.73
N ALA A 217 -21.93 11.66 -7.91
CA ALA A 217 -22.51 12.98 -7.73
C ALA A 217 -22.24 13.91 -8.94
N GLU A 218 -23.02 14.97 -9.08
CA GLU A 218 -22.78 16.03 -10.08
C GLU A 218 -21.47 16.76 -9.80
N ASP A 219 -20.83 17.31 -10.85
CA ASP A 219 -19.45 17.82 -10.80
C ASP A 219 -19.38 19.33 -10.49
N GLU A 220 -20.46 20.08 -10.73
CA GLU A 220 -20.43 21.52 -10.59
C GLU A 220 -20.05 21.99 -9.17
N GLY A 221 -18.87 22.62 -9.06
CA GLY A 221 -18.36 23.17 -7.80
C GLY A 221 -18.00 22.11 -6.73
N ASN A 222 -17.77 20.85 -7.12
CA ASN A 222 -17.49 19.80 -6.16
C ASN A 222 -16.06 19.92 -5.58
N ALA A 223 -15.97 20.24 -4.27
CA ALA A 223 -14.71 20.38 -3.54
C ALA A 223 -13.86 19.10 -3.54
N LEU A 224 -14.48 17.93 -3.69
CA LEU A 224 -13.75 16.63 -3.75
C LEU A 224 -12.87 16.53 -5.00
N THR A 225 -13.35 17.03 -6.15
CA THR A 225 -12.58 17.04 -7.39
C THR A 225 -11.40 18.01 -7.34
N ALA A 226 -11.47 19.01 -6.47
CA ALA A 226 -10.38 19.94 -6.23
C ALA A 226 -9.31 19.41 -5.27
N LEU A 227 -9.55 18.26 -4.57
CA LEU A 227 -8.77 17.76 -3.43
C LEU A 227 -8.71 18.78 -2.29
N ASP A 228 -9.84 19.47 -2.06
CA ASP A 228 -9.97 20.48 -1.00
C ASP A 228 -10.16 19.80 0.37
N PHE A 229 -9.12 19.05 0.78
CA PHE A 229 -8.96 18.41 2.09
C PHE A 229 -7.46 18.25 2.39
N PRO A 230 -7.07 17.97 3.64
CA PRO A 230 -5.66 17.80 3.99
C PRO A 230 -5.00 16.69 3.18
N VAL A 231 -3.88 16.98 2.54
CA VAL A 231 -3.04 16.01 1.82
C VAL A 231 -1.57 16.20 2.20
N THR A 232 -0.79 15.12 2.20
CA THR A 232 0.65 15.21 2.52
C THR A 232 1.44 15.83 1.38
N LEU A 233 1.21 15.34 0.15
CA LEU A 233 1.95 15.80 -1.02
C LEU A 233 1.05 15.84 -2.26
N PRO A 234 0.67 17.05 -2.72
CA PRO A 234 -0.07 17.19 -3.96
C PRO A 234 0.82 16.87 -5.17
N MET A 235 0.26 16.14 -6.13
CA MET A 235 0.87 15.86 -7.43
C MET A 235 0.33 16.82 -8.48
N PRO A 236 1.14 17.25 -9.47
CA PRO A 236 0.61 18.02 -10.58
C PRO A 236 -0.40 17.16 -11.36
N PRO A 237 -1.38 17.78 -12.05
CA PRO A 237 -2.23 17.05 -12.98
C PRO A 237 -1.37 16.26 -13.98
N ALA A 238 -1.60 14.96 -14.06
CA ALA A 238 -0.76 14.05 -14.82
C ALA A 238 -1.56 12.91 -15.45
N GLN A 239 -0.92 12.16 -16.34
CA GLN A 239 -1.42 10.87 -16.76
C GLN A 239 -1.22 9.85 -15.64
N VAL A 240 -2.29 9.15 -15.28
CA VAL A 240 -2.28 8.09 -14.25
C VAL A 240 -2.75 6.79 -14.87
N GLY A 241 -1.92 5.75 -14.77
CA GLY A 241 -2.28 4.38 -15.09
C GLY A 241 -2.81 3.67 -13.86
N LEU A 242 -3.87 2.88 -14.02
CA LEU A 242 -4.42 2.00 -13.00
C LEU A 242 -4.14 0.56 -13.41
N ALA A 243 -3.52 -0.23 -12.54
CA ALA A 243 -3.18 -1.63 -12.82
C ALA A 243 -3.72 -2.55 -11.73
N ARG A 244 -4.12 -3.75 -12.12
CA ARG A 244 -4.76 -4.72 -11.24
C ARG A 244 -4.02 -6.05 -11.26
N THR A 245 -4.11 -6.77 -10.15
CA THR A 245 -4.08 -8.23 -10.13
C THR A 245 -5.50 -8.72 -9.87
N ILE A 246 -5.99 -9.59 -10.72
CA ILE A 246 -7.28 -10.28 -10.53
C ILE A 246 -6.99 -11.78 -10.65
N PRO A 247 -7.27 -12.58 -9.62
CA PRO A 247 -7.07 -14.02 -9.68
C PRO A 247 -8.05 -14.67 -10.65
N GLU A 248 -7.65 -15.80 -11.20
CA GLU A 248 -8.54 -16.66 -11.97
C GLU A 248 -9.56 -17.31 -11.04
N VAL A 249 -10.83 -17.17 -11.37
CA VAL A 249 -11.95 -17.88 -10.74
C VAL A 249 -12.95 -18.27 -11.83
N THR A 250 -13.87 -19.18 -11.54
CA THR A 250 -14.85 -19.64 -12.52
C THR A 250 -15.56 -18.46 -13.21
N GLY A 251 -15.41 -18.37 -14.53
CA GLY A 251 -15.99 -17.30 -15.34
C GLY A 251 -15.22 -15.98 -15.36
N ARG A 252 -14.00 -15.93 -14.78
CA ARG A 252 -13.14 -14.74 -14.80
C ARG A 252 -11.72 -15.13 -15.19
N GLU A 253 -11.20 -14.45 -16.20
CA GLU A 253 -9.82 -14.60 -16.61
C GLU A 253 -8.87 -13.90 -15.62
N ARG A 254 -7.68 -14.46 -15.49
CA ARG A 254 -6.59 -13.90 -14.70
C ARG A 254 -6.09 -12.59 -15.31
N VAL A 255 -5.75 -11.61 -14.43
CA VAL A 255 -5.16 -10.33 -14.82
C VAL A 255 -3.85 -10.13 -14.08
N HIS A 256 -2.76 -9.81 -14.79
CA HIS A 256 -1.40 -9.68 -14.27
C HIS A 256 -0.79 -8.28 -14.51
N GLU A 257 -1.62 -7.25 -14.68
CA GLU A 257 -1.17 -5.89 -14.98
C GLU A 257 -0.13 -5.38 -13.95
N VAL A 258 -0.32 -5.70 -12.67
CA VAL A 258 0.60 -5.30 -11.59
C VAL A 258 1.98 -5.94 -11.76
N SER A 259 2.04 -7.25 -12.01
CA SER A 259 3.31 -7.95 -12.21
C SER A 259 4.08 -7.37 -13.39
N GLU A 260 3.42 -7.22 -14.54
CA GLU A 260 4.00 -6.65 -15.75
C GLU A 260 4.48 -5.20 -15.53
N LEU A 261 3.71 -4.41 -14.78
CA LEU A 261 4.06 -3.04 -14.45
C LEU A 261 5.36 -2.97 -13.63
N TYR A 262 5.51 -3.77 -12.58
CA TYR A 262 6.72 -3.81 -11.76
C TYR A 262 7.93 -4.32 -12.58
N VAL A 263 7.78 -5.39 -13.34
CA VAL A 263 8.85 -5.95 -14.18
C VAL A 263 9.34 -4.93 -15.21
N GLN A 264 8.43 -4.26 -15.92
CA GLN A 264 8.80 -3.24 -16.91
C GLN A 264 9.41 -1.99 -16.26
N ALA A 265 8.94 -1.57 -15.09
CA ALA A 265 9.53 -0.46 -14.35
C ALA A 265 10.98 -0.76 -13.95
N ILE A 266 11.24 -1.94 -13.38
CA ILE A 266 12.59 -2.39 -13.01
C ILE A 266 13.50 -2.49 -14.23
N ALA A 267 13.04 -3.15 -15.30
CA ALA A 267 13.79 -3.30 -16.54
C ALA A 267 14.17 -1.94 -17.15
N SER A 268 13.38 -0.89 -16.93
CA SER A 268 13.63 0.45 -17.45
C SER A 268 14.62 1.30 -16.63
N ALA A 269 15.03 0.84 -15.42
CA ALA A 269 15.84 1.63 -14.49
C ALA A 269 17.25 1.94 -15.04
N GLU A 270 17.67 3.20 -14.97
CA GLU A 270 18.99 3.65 -15.40
C GLU A 270 19.94 4.00 -14.25
N ARG A 271 19.40 4.53 -13.14
CA ARG A 271 20.23 5.07 -12.05
C ARG A 271 19.78 4.64 -10.66
N LEU A 272 18.46 4.60 -10.41
CA LEU A 272 17.91 4.44 -9.07
C LEU A 272 16.65 3.59 -9.10
N ILE A 273 16.61 2.63 -8.17
CA ILE A 273 15.37 1.95 -7.76
C ILE A 273 15.21 2.18 -6.26
N TYR A 274 14.09 2.79 -5.86
CA TYR A 274 13.67 2.96 -4.47
C TYR A 274 12.41 2.17 -4.24
N ILE A 275 12.40 1.29 -3.25
CA ILE A 275 11.28 0.39 -2.93
C ILE A 275 10.98 0.49 -1.44
N GLU A 276 9.71 0.63 -1.11
CA GLU A 276 9.15 0.29 0.18
C GLU A 276 8.17 -0.85 0.00
N SER A 277 8.28 -1.88 0.80
CA SER A 277 7.37 -3.02 0.76
C SER A 277 7.29 -3.71 2.12
N GLN A 278 6.11 -4.20 2.46
CA GLN A 278 5.93 -5.04 3.64
C GLN A 278 6.67 -6.36 3.48
N TYR A 279 6.64 -6.94 2.28
CA TYR A 279 7.27 -8.22 1.94
C TYR A 279 7.96 -8.13 0.57
N LEU A 280 9.00 -8.94 0.39
CA LEU A 280 9.73 -9.05 -0.87
C LEU A 280 10.08 -10.53 -1.12
N THR A 281 9.15 -11.27 -1.76
CA THR A 281 9.28 -12.69 -2.09
C THR A 281 8.95 -13.00 -3.56
N SER A 282 8.50 -12.00 -4.34
CA SER A 282 8.11 -12.18 -5.73
C SER A 282 9.27 -12.61 -6.60
N CYS A 283 9.11 -13.76 -7.26
CA CYS A 283 10.06 -14.27 -8.23
C CYS A 283 10.17 -13.38 -9.46
N ALA A 284 9.07 -12.87 -9.98
CA ALA A 284 9.06 -11.97 -11.13
C ALA A 284 9.87 -10.69 -10.84
N VAL A 285 9.69 -10.10 -9.65
CA VAL A 285 10.44 -8.91 -9.22
C VAL A 285 11.93 -9.25 -9.01
N ARG A 286 12.24 -10.38 -8.35
CA ARG A 286 13.61 -10.87 -8.18
C ARG A 286 14.32 -11.01 -9.53
N ASP A 287 13.69 -11.71 -10.45
CA ASP A 287 14.29 -12.01 -11.75
C ASP A 287 14.48 -10.76 -12.61
N ALA A 288 13.54 -9.81 -12.54
CA ALA A 288 13.68 -8.51 -13.18
C ALA A 288 14.87 -7.71 -12.60
N LEU A 289 15.03 -7.68 -11.26
CA LEU A 289 16.16 -7.03 -10.60
C LEU A 289 17.49 -7.70 -10.99
N LEU A 290 17.56 -9.04 -10.95
CA LEU A 290 18.75 -9.80 -11.35
C LEU A 290 19.10 -9.58 -12.82
N ALA A 291 18.11 -9.65 -13.72
CA ALA A 291 18.32 -9.41 -15.15
C ALA A 291 18.87 -7.99 -15.39
N ARG A 292 18.30 -6.97 -14.72
CA ARG A 292 18.77 -5.58 -14.83
C ARG A 292 20.19 -5.39 -14.25
N MET A 293 20.54 -6.04 -13.15
CA MET A 293 21.88 -5.97 -12.56
C MET A 293 22.95 -6.71 -13.40
N ARG A 294 22.57 -7.80 -14.05
CA ARG A 294 23.45 -8.57 -14.95
C ARG A 294 23.70 -7.88 -16.30
N ASP A 295 22.90 -6.92 -16.67
CA ASP A 295 23.08 -6.15 -17.91
C ASP A 295 24.26 -5.19 -17.81
N THR A 296 25.43 -5.64 -18.24
CA THR A 296 26.68 -4.88 -18.20
C THR A 296 26.74 -3.74 -19.21
N SER A 297 25.81 -3.71 -20.19
CA SER A 297 25.74 -2.62 -21.18
C SER A 297 25.16 -1.33 -20.61
N ARG A 298 24.58 -1.38 -19.42
CA ARG A 298 23.87 -0.26 -18.78
C ARG A 298 24.56 0.23 -17.51
N SER A 299 24.21 1.44 -17.10
CA SER A 299 24.77 2.10 -15.90
C SER A 299 24.55 1.26 -14.63
N LYS A 300 25.45 1.40 -13.66
CA LYS A 300 25.26 0.83 -12.32
C LYS A 300 24.12 1.53 -11.59
N LEU A 301 23.38 0.75 -10.80
CA LEU A 301 22.22 1.22 -10.06
C LEU A 301 22.55 1.53 -8.62
N GLU A 302 21.85 2.49 -8.07
CA GLU A 302 21.60 2.67 -6.64
C GLU A 302 20.27 2.01 -6.32
N ILE A 303 20.23 1.00 -5.48
CA ILE A 303 19.02 0.28 -5.09
C ILE A 303 18.81 0.47 -3.60
N VAL A 304 17.70 1.07 -3.22
CA VAL A 304 17.33 1.33 -1.82
C VAL A 304 16.05 0.56 -1.51
N LEU A 305 16.13 -0.36 -0.57
CA LEU A 305 15.00 -1.12 -0.04
C LEU A 305 14.72 -0.68 1.40
N VAL A 306 13.48 -0.31 1.71
CA VAL A 306 13.03 -0.03 3.07
C VAL A 306 11.96 -1.07 3.42
N LEU A 307 12.27 -1.90 4.40
CA LEU A 307 11.49 -3.09 4.77
C LEU A 307 11.21 -3.09 6.28
N PRO A 308 10.17 -3.79 6.77
CA PRO A 308 10.02 -4.06 8.20
C PRO A 308 11.23 -4.83 8.74
N TYR A 309 11.55 -4.61 10.01
CA TYR A 309 12.64 -5.37 10.67
C TYR A 309 12.31 -6.87 10.76
N LYS A 310 11.01 -7.18 11.03
CA LYS A 310 10.45 -8.53 11.08
C LYS A 310 9.02 -8.52 10.57
N PRO A 311 8.49 -9.64 10.07
CA PRO A 311 7.07 -9.82 9.89
C PRO A 311 6.30 -9.59 11.21
N GLU A 312 5.06 -9.13 11.12
CA GLU A 312 4.27 -8.77 12.31
C GLU A 312 3.87 -9.99 13.14
N LYS A 313 3.57 -11.10 12.48
CA LYS A 313 3.06 -12.30 13.08
C LYS A 313 4.01 -13.48 12.90
N PHE A 314 4.10 -14.34 13.91
CA PHE A 314 4.93 -15.54 13.87
C PHE A 314 4.63 -16.45 12.65
N LYS A 315 3.35 -16.55 12.25
CA LYS A 315 2.97 -17.30 11.04
C LYS A 315 3.60 -16.71 9.78
N GLU A 316 3.62 -15.39 9.66
CA GLU A 316 4.23 -14.67 8.54
C GLU A 316 5.75 -14.82 8.56
N GLU A 317 6.38 -14.80 9.73
CA GLU A 317 7.82 -15.04 9.88
C GLU A 317 8.21 -16.41 9.33
N MET A 318 7.40 -17.44 9.60
CA MET A 318 7.63 -18.79 9.08
C MET A 318 7.42 -18.93 7.58
N THR A 319 6.51 -18.18 7.00
CA THR A 319 6.06 -18.37 5.61
C THR A 319 6.69 -17.41 4.63
N ILE A 320 6.98 -16.19 5.06
CA ILE A 320 7.53 -15.10 4.24
C ILE A 320 8.98 -14.81 4.61
N GLY A 321 9.35 -14.98 5.90
CA GLY A 321 10.69 -14.64 6.39
C GLY A 321 11.81 -15.38 5.67
N VAL A 322 11.66 -16.69 5.47
CA VAL A 322 12.69 -17.54 4.82
C VAL A 322 12.87 -17.20 3.34
N PRO A 323 11.81 -17.17 2.49
CA PRO A 323 11.96 -16.78 1.11
C PRO A 323 12.52 -15.37 0.95
N GLN A 324 12.08 -14.44 1.78
CA GLN A 324 12.61 -13.07 1.76
C GLN A 324 14.10 -13.03 2.07
N ALA A 325 14.56 -13.74 3.10
CA ALA A 325 15.97 -13.81 3.46
C ALA A 325 16.84 -14.32 2.31
N VAL A 326 16.44 -15.42 1.68
CA VAL A 326 17.14 -16.01 0.52
C VAL A 326 17.15 -15.03 -0.66
N LEU A 327 16.02 -14.38 -0.93
CA LEU A 327 15.92 -13.40 -2.00
C LEU A 327 16.85 -12.20 -1.75
N LEU A 328 16.84 -11.64 -0.54
CA LEU A 328 17.69 -10.49 -0.18
C LEU A 328 19.18 -10.84 -0.27
N GLN A 329 19.60 -12.03 0.18
CA GLN A 329 20.99 -12.52 0.04
C GLN A 329 21.37 -12.67 -1.44
N THR A 330 20.46 -13.19 -2.28
CA THR A 330 20.67 -13.33 -3.72
C THR A 330 20.86 -11.98 -4.40
N LEU A 331 20.04 -10.97 -4.04
CA LEU A 331 20.18 -9.61 -4.56
C LEU A 331 21.47 -8.93 -4.10
N ASP A 332 21.86 -9.11 -2.84
CA ASP A 332 23.09 -8.54 -2.29
C ASP A 332 24.33 -9.11 -2.98
N LYS A 333 24.35 -10.44 -3.18
CA LYS A 333 25.40 -11.09 -3.95
C LYS A 333 25.46 -10.57 -5.38
N ALA A 334 24.33 -10.50 -6.09
CA ALA A 334 24.28 -10.02 -7.46
C ALA A 334 24.71 -8.54 -7.57
N ALA A 335 24.30 -7.69 -6.63
CA ALA A 335 24.70 -6.29 -6.59
C ALA A 335 26.23 -6.18 -6.43
N THR A 336 26.81 -6.95 -5.51
CA THR A 336 28.26 -7.00 -5.27
C THR A 336 29.00 -7.51 -6.50
N ASP A 337 28.62 -8.65 -7.07
CA ASP A 337 29.27 -9.28 -8.22
C ASP A 337 29.26 -8.38 -9.47
N HIS A 338 28.21 -7.58 -9.63
CA HIS A 338 28.05 -6.69 -10.79
C HIS A 338 28.34 -5.21 -10.48
N GLY A 339 28.79 -4.87 -9.27
CA GLY A 339 29.22 -3.51 -8.90
C GLY A 339 28.10 -2.48 -8.80
N HIS A 340 26.89 -2.91 -8.42
CA HIS A 340 25.76 -2.03 -8.06
C HIS A 340 25.84 -1.67 -6.58
N ALA A 341 25.17 -0.57 -6.19
CA ALA A 341 25.01 -0.22 -4.79
C ALA A 341 23.62 -0.68 -4.31
N LEU A 342 23.57 -1.60 -3.34
CA LEU A 342 22.35 -2.06 -2.69
C LEU A 342 22.38 -1.68 -1.21
N GLY A 343 21.36 -0.93 -0.77
CA GLY A 343 21.11 -0.61 0.63
C GLY A 343 19.75 -1.16 1.08
N ILE A 344 19.75 -1.99 2.10
CA ILE A 344 18.54 -2.54 2.71
C ILE A 344 18.45 -1.97 4.12
N TYR A 345 17.30 -1.34 4.44
CA TYR A 345 17.17 -0.58 5.67
C TYR A 345 15.86 -0.90 6.39
N ASN A 346 15.92 -0.86 7.74
CA ASN A 346 14.79 -0.84 8.64
C ASN A 346 14.74 0.51 9.35
N VAL A 347 13.59 0.92 9.89
CA VAL A 347 13.40 2.23 10.51
C VAL A 347 13.16 2.06 12.01
N LEU A 348 14.02 2.68 12.85
CA LEU A 348 13.92 2.64 14.30
C LEU A 348 13.07 3.81 14.79
N ALA A 349 11.98 3.54 15.50
CA ALA A 349 11.17 4.57 16.16
C ALA A 349 11.75 4.99 17.52
N GLY A 350 12.36 4.04 18.24
CA GLY A 350 12.90 4.27 19.57
C GLY A 350 13.21 2.99 20.32
N THR A 351 12.97 2.98 21.61
CA THR A 351 13.19 1.84 22.50
C THR A 351 11.87 1.46 23.15
N ARG A 352 11.58 0.17 23.27
CA ARG A 352 10.44 -0.38 23.98
C ARG A 352 10.62 -0.28 25.49
N GLU A 353 9.56 -0.48 26.25
CA GLU A 353 9.59 -0.54 27.73
C GLU A 353 10.53 -1.64 28.26
N ASP A 354 10.66 -2.75 27.53
CA ASP A 354 11.58 -3.86 27.86
C ASP A 354 13.05 -3.56 27.53
N GLY A 355 13.38 -2.34 27.05
CA GLY A 355 14.70 -1.91 26.64
C GLY A 355 15.10 -2.37 25.22
N GLY A 356 14.27 -3.14 24.55
CA GLY A 356 14.52 -3.59 23.17
C GLY A 356 14.24 -2.50 22.12
N PRO A 357 14.75 -2.65 20.88
CA PRO A 357 14.49 -1.69 19.82
C PRO A 357 13.02 -1.73 19.38
N LEU A 358 12.41 -0.55 19.21
CA LEU A 358 11.09 -0.39 18.62
C LEU A 358 11.24 0.07 17.17
N PHE A 359 10.86 -0.77 16.23
CA PHE A 359 10.91 -0.44 14.80
C PHE A 359 9.56 0.06 14.29
N VAL A 360 9.60 0.92 13.28
CA VAL A 360 8.43 1.28 12.48
C VAL A 360 8.11 0.09 11.57
N TYR A 361 6.86 -0.35 11.58
CA TYR A 361 6.40 -1.39 10.67
C TYR A 361 6.11 -0.77 9.30
N ILE A 362 6.97 -1.04 8.33
CA ILE A 362 6.80 -0.58 6.95
C ILE A 362 5.71 -1.42 6.30
N HIS A 363 4.56 -0.82 6.05
CA HIS A 363 3.44 -1.48 5.40
C HIS A 363 3.08 -0.81 4.06
N SER A 364 3.77 0.25 3.69
CA SER A 364 3.70 0.88 2.37
C SER A 364 4.10 -0.11 1.26
N LYS A 365 3.51 0.04 0.08
CA LYS A 365 3.82 -0.74 -1.13
C LYS A 365 4.00 0.26 -2.26
N LEU A 366 5.26 0.58 -2.54
CA LEU A 366 5.60 1.54 -3.59
C LEU A 366 6.97 1.28 -4.22
N MET A 367 7.14 1.76 -5.44
CA MET A 367 8.40 1.77 -6.16
C MET A 367 8.58 3.09 -6.89
N ILE A 368 9.77 3.68 -6.78
CA ILE A 368 10.17 4.86 -7.56
C ILE A 368 11.41 4.51 -8.36
N VAL A 369 11.36 4.73 -9.68
CA VAL A 369 12.47 4.46 -10.60
C VAL A 369 12.92 5.77 -11.24
N ASP A 370 14.20 6.11 -11.06
CA ASP A 370 14.89 7.26 -11.66
C ASP A 370 14.27 8.64 -11.40
N ASP A 371 13.46 8.79 -10.35
CA ASP A 371 12.62 9.97 -10.10
C ASP A 371 11.67 10.32 -11.28
N ARG A 372 11.32 9.32 -12.08
CA ARG A 372 10.49 9.48 -13.28
C ARG A 372 9.29 8.55 -13.32
N ARG A 373 9.39 7.39 -12.68
CA ARG A 373 8.31 6.41 -12.59
C ARG A 373 7.96 6.20 -11.13
N PHE A 374 6.69 6.15 -10.82
CA PHE A 374 6.20 5.94 -9.48
C PHE A 374 5.00 5.00 -9.50
N ILE A 375 5.08 3.93 -8.74
CA ILE A 375 4.02 2.93 -8.55
C ILE A 375 3.69 2.93 -7.07
N VAL A 376 2.40 3.00 -6.72
CA VAL A 376 1.91 2.99 -5.34
C VAL A 376 0.53 2.32 -5.28
N GLY A 377 0.29 1.47 -4.29
CA GLY A 377 -0.99 0.79 -4.17
C GLY A 377 -1.05 -0.27 -3.09
N SER A 378 -1.89 -1.29 -3.30
CA SER A 378 -2.13 -2.36 -2.34
C SER A 378 -1.16 -3.54 -2.48
N ALA A 379 -0.51 -3.71 -3.63
CA ALA A 379 0.24 -4.90 -3.98
C ALA A 379 1.58 -5.01 -3.24
N ASN A 380 1.73 -6.03 -2.40
CA ASN A 380 3.03 -6.46 -1.90
C ASN A 380 3.91 -7.00 -3.04
N LEU A 381 5.22 -6.98 -2.86
CA LEU A 381 6.14 -7.62 -3.79
C LEU A 381 6.28 -9.12 -3.46
N THR A 382 5.14 -9.84 -3.45
CA THR A 382 5.02 -11.29 -3.19
C THR A 382 4.46 -12.01 -4.40
N ASN A 383 4.67 -13.34 -4.49
CA ASN A 383 4.08 -14.13 -5.57
C ASN A 383 2.55 -14.03 -5.54
N ARG A 384 1.96 -14.11 -4.36
CA ARG A 384 0.50 -14.02 -4.20
C ARG A 384 -0.10 -12.70 -4.68
N SER A 385 0.52 -11.55 -4.38
CA SER A 385 0.05 -10.24 -4.87
C SER A 385 0.21 -10.09 -6.38
N MET A 386 1.15 -10.82 -6.99
CA MET A 386 1.32 -10.84 -8.45
C MET A 386 0.33 -11.77 -9.16
N THR A 387 -0.31 -12.72 -8.44
CA THR A 387 -1.06 -13.82 -9.08
C THR A 387 -2.46 -14.08 -8.52
N ILE A 388 -2.61 -14.35 -7.22
CA ILE A 388 -3.85 -14.91 -6.63
C ILE A 388 -4.62 -13.95 -5.71
N ASP A 389 -3.99 -12.89 -5.21
CA ASP A 389 -4.70 -11.84 -4.47
C ASP A 389 -5.26 -10.80 -5.44
N SER A 390 -6.39 -10.19 -5.10
CA SER A 390 -6.84 -9.04 -5.87
C SER A 390 -6.14 -7.77 -5.42
N GLU A 391 -5.52 -7.03 -6.36
CA GLU A 391 -4.74 -5.83 -6.08
C GLU A 391 -5.14 -4.65 -6.96
N ILE A 392 -4.81 -3.44 -6.53
CA ILE A 392 -4.93 -2.21 -7.29
C ILE A 392 -3.74 -1.28 -7.02
N VAL A 393 -3.12 -0.76 -8.07
CA VAL A 393 -2.04 0.20 -7.97
C VAL A 393 -2.25 1.37 -8.94
N ALA A 394 -1.76 2.55 -8.55
CA ALA A 394 -1.58 3.70 -9.43
C ALA A 394 -0.15 3.75 -9.94
N ALA A 395 0.02 4.11 -11.19
CA ALA A 395 1.31 4.31 -11.83
C ALA A 395 1.40 5.67 -12.51
N TYR A 396 2.56 6.31 -12.35
CA TYR A 396 2.91 7.58 -12.95
C TYR A 396 4.19 7.44 -13.76
N GLU A 397 4.25 8.06 -14.93
CA GLU A 397 5.46 8.11 -15.74
C GLU A 397 5.69 9.55 -16.26
N ALA A 398 6.75 10.19 -15.78
CA ALA A 398 7.19 11.48 -16.30
C ALA A 398 7.97 11.29 -17.62
N ARG A 399 7.35 11.66 -18.73
CA ARG A 399 7.96 11.62 -20.07
C ARG A 399 9.06 12.68 -20.20
N PRO A 400 9.94 12.58 -21.21
CA PRO A 400 10.86 13.67 -21.53
C PRO A 400 10.11 14.99 -21.68
N GLY A 401 10.52 16.02 -20.92
CA GLY A 401 9.85 17.34 -20.90
C GLY A 401 8.86 17.55 -19.74
N GLU A 402 8.30 16.51 -19.14
CA GLU A 402 7.35 16.62 -18.01
C GLU A 402 8.07 16.86 -16.67
N ARG A 403 8.77 17.99 -16.58
CA ARG A 403 9.60 18.35 -15.41
C ARG A 403 8.80 18.49 -14.12
N ALA A 404 7.56 18.95 -14.21
CA ALA A 404 6.69 19.13 -13.03
C ALA A 404 6.41 17.78 -12.35
N LEU A 405 6.03 16.76 -13.13
CA LEU A 405 5.78 15.40 -12.62
C LEU A 405 7.06 14.75 -12.11
N ALA A 406 8.18 14.82 -12.86
CA ALA A 406 9.45 14.27 -12.40
C ALA A 406 9.92 14.91 -11.08
N ASN A 407 9.75 16.23 -10.92
CA ASN A 407 10.06 16.91 -9.67
C ASN A 407 9.12 16.50 -8.52
N ALA A 408 7.84 16.23 -8.80
CA ALA A 408 6.90 15.75 -7.80
C ALA A 408 7.27 14.32 -7.34
N ILE A 409 7.60 13.41 -8.27
CA ILE A 409 8.05 12.06 -7.96
C ILE A 409 9.35 12.10 -7.13
N ARG A 410 10.31 12.95 -7.50
CA ARG A 410 11.52 13.14 -6.70
C ARG A 410 11.23 13.68 -5.31
N ARG A 411 10.30 14.64 -5.19
CA ARG A 411 9.87 15.16 -3.87
C ARG A 411 9.23 14.05 -3.03
N ALA A 412 8.43 13.17 -3.63
CA ALA A 412 7.85 12.02 -2.94
C ALA A 412 8.96 11.13 -2.36
N ARG A 413 9.93 10.71 -3.16
CA ARG A 413 11.08 9.90 -2.68
C ARG A 413 11.86 10.59 -1.56
N VAL A 414 12.16 11.88 -1.75
CA VAL A 414 12.93 12.63 -0.74
C VAL A 414 12.13 12.81 0.55
N ARG A 415 10.81 13.05 0.47
CA ARG A 415 9.93 13.16 1.64
C ARG A 415 9.90 11.85 2.43
N LEU A 416 9.72 10.71 1.74
CA LEU A 416 9.74 9.37 2.36
C LEU A 416 11.10 9.08 3.02
N LEU A 417 12.20 9.32 2.31
CA LEU A 417 13.54 9.14 2.88
C LEU A 417 13.81 10.06 4.08
N LEU A 418 13.32 11.30 4.07
CA LEU A 418 13.45 12.22 5.22
C LEU A 418 12.69 11.70 6.43
N GLU A 419 11.50 11.19 6.22
CA GLU A 419 10.70 10.60 7.27
C GLU A 419 11.41 9.40 7.91
N HIS A 420 11.91 8.48 7.09
CA HIS A 420 12.67 7.32 7.57
C HIS A 420 14.01 7.69 8.22
N ALA A 421 14.68 8.70 7.70
CA ALA A 421 15.94 9.17 8.25
C ALA A 421 15.75 9.97 9.55
N GLY A 422 14.61 10.65 9.72
CA GLY A 422 14.30 11.51 10.86
C GLY A 422 14.87 12.93 10.72
N GLU A 423 14.52 13.79 11.66
CA GLU A 423 14.73 15.26 11.61
C GLU A 423 16.19 15.71 11.45
N ARG A 424 17.16 14.85 11.82
CA ARG A 424 18.60 15.19 11.74
C ARG A 424 19.17 15.03 10.34
N ALA A 425 18.44 14.42 9.43
CA ALA A 425 18.92 14.22 8.06
C ALA A 425 18.83 15.51 7.24
N ALA A 426 19.94 15.88 6.59
CA ALA A 426 19.93 17.01 5.69
C ALA A 426 19.33 16.63 4.34
N VAL A 427 18.31 17.34 3.86
CA VAL A 427 17.66 17.15 2.56
C VAL A 427 18.68 16.96 1.41
N ARG A 428 19.73 17.78 1.41
CA ARG A 428 20.81 17.72 0.39
C ARG A 428 21.47 16.36 0.27
N SER A 429 21.51 15.56 1.35
CA SER A 429 22.11 14.23 1.35
C SER A 429 21.24 13.19 0.65
N LEU A 430 19.94 13.44 0.49
CA LEU A 430 18.95 12.50 -0.01
C LEU A 430 18.47 12.81 -1.44
N VAL A 431 18.71 14.03 -1.93
CA VAL A 431 18.16 14.48 -3.21
C VAL A 431 18.78 13.77 -4.41
N ARG A 432 20.13 13.65 -4.46
CA ARG A 432 20.83 13.09 -5.62
C ARG A 432 20.77 11.57 -5.61
N PRO A 433 20.36 10.91 -6.71
CA PRO A 433 20.41 9.46 -6.83
C PRO A 433 21.83 8.90 -6.73
N GLU A 434 22.78 9.47 -7.47
CA GLU A 434 24.14 8.96 -7.57
C GLU A 434 24.87 8.95 -6.20
N GLY A 435 25.32 7.80 -5.76
CA GLY A 435 25.98 7.59 -4.46
C GLY A 435 25.02 7.68 -3.27
N LEU A 436 23.70 7.52 -3.47
CA LEU A 436 22.69 7.62 -2.41
C LEU A 436 22.90 6.55 -1.34
N VAL A 437 23.10 5.28 -1.72
CA VAL A 437 23.32 4.17 -0.78
C VAL A 437 24.54 4.45 0.10
N GLY A 438 25.68 4.84 -0.50
CA GLY A 438 26.89 5.17 0.26
C GLY A 438 26.72 6.37 1.20
N ARG A 439 25.86 7.35 0.86
CA ARG A 439 25.53 8.44 1.80
C ARG A 439 24.63 7.95 2.95
N LEU A 440 23.63 7.15 2.66
CA LEU A 440 22.76 6.55 3.69
C LEU A 440 23.59 5.67 4.64
N ASP A 441 24.46 4.81 4.13
CA ASP A 441 25.34 3.95 4.93
C ASP A 441 26.23 4.77 5.87
N ARG A 442 26.80 5.88 5.41
CA ARG A 442 27.59 6.78 6.27
C ARG A 442 26.73 7.44 7.36
N LEU A 443 25.53 7.88 7.05
CA LEU A 443 24.62 8.48 8.03
C LEU A 443 24.16 7.45 9.09
N VAL A 444 23.89 6.22 8.66
CA VAL A 444 23.57 5.09 9.55
C VAL A 444 24.74 4.77 10.46
N ALA A 445 25.95 4.60 9.92
CA ALA A 445 27.17 4.30 10.69
C ALA A 445 27.51 5.39 11.71
N ALA A 446 27.23 6.64 11.38
CA ALA A 446 27.42 7.79 12.27
C ALA A 446 26.31 7.95 13.33
N GLY A 447 25.25 7.13 13.31
CA GLY A 447 24.12 7.26 14.21
C GLY A 447 23.28 8.54 14.02
N LEU A 448 23.37 9.17 12.86
CA LEU A 448 22.71 10.45 12.55
C LEU A 448 21.27 10.30 12.04
N VAL A 449 20.83 9.08 11.77
CA VAL A 449 19.50 8.78 11.21
C VAL A 449 18.85 7.65 11.98
N ARG A 450 17.49 7.58 11.89
CA ARG A 450 16.69 6.49 12.47
C ARG A 450 16.81 5.17 11.67
N MET A 451 17.23 5.24 10.42
CA MET A 451 17.44 4.05 9.61
C MET A 451 18.55 3.18 10.22
N ARG A 452 18.40 1.86 10.05
CA ARG A 452 19.37 0.84 10.42
C ARG A 452 19.60 -0.08 9.24
N LYS A 453 20.86 -0.45 8.97
CA LYS A 453 21.15 -1.44 7.93
C LYS A 453 20.58 -2.78 8.35
N HIS A 454 19.84 -3.42 7.45
CA HIS A 454 19.31 -4.76 7.66
C HIS A 454 20.45 -5.78 7.73
N ASP A 455 20.46 -6.65 8.72
CA ASP A 455 21.52 -7.65 8.93
C ASP A 455 21.11 -8.99 8.33
N LEU A 456 21.49 -9.19 7.08
CA LEU A 456 21.19 -10.43 6.31
C LEU A 456 21.71 -11.72 6.99
N ARG A 457 22.67 -11.63 7.92
CA ARG A 457 23.18 -12.80 8.65
C ARG A 457 22.26 -13.26 9.75
N LYS A 458 21.39 -12.37 10.25
CA LYS A 458 20.38 -12.70 11.27
C LYS A 458 19.14 -13.34 10.69
N ASP A 459 18.99 -13.30 9.38
CA ASP A 459 17.87 -13.89 8.66
C ASP A 459 18.07 -15.39 8.40
N GLU A 460 19.15 -16.02 8.87
CA GLU A 460 19.33 -17.45 8.74
C GLU A 460 18.23 -18.18 9.54
N PRO A 461 17.29 -18.83 8.84
CA PRO A 461 16.20 -19.52 9.52
C PRO A 461 16.72 -20.76 10.26
N SER A 462 16.15 -21.02 11.43
CA SER A 462 16.42 -22.24 12.16
C SER A 462 16.04 -23.47 11.31
N LEU A 463 16.66 -24.63 11.58
CA LEU A 463 16.36 -25.89 10.88
C LEU A 463 14.87 -26.26 10.95
N VAL A 464 14.19 -25.92 12.05
CA VAL A 464 12.75 -26.15 12.24
C VAL A 464 11.94 -25.28 11.29
N VAL A 465 12.31 -24.00 11.15
CA VAL A 465 11.65 -23.05 10.25
C VAL A 465 11.84 -23.48 8.80
N LYS A 466 13.04 -23.97 8.40
CA LYS A 466 13.28 -24.52 7.05
C LYS A 466 12.39 -25.73 6.74
N ALA A 467 12.25 -26.66 7.66
CA ALA A 467 11.44 -27.85 7.49
C ALA A 467 9.93 -27.55 7.38
N VAL A 468 9.43 -26.62 8.20
CA VAL A 468 8.02 -26.17 8.11
C VAL A 468 7.76 -25.39 6.85
N HIS A 469 8.71 -24.60 6.41
CA HIS A 469 8.64 -23.82 5.18
C HIS A 469 8.43 -24.72 3.94
N GLU A 470 9.19 -25.81 3.79
CA GLU A 470 9.01 -26.76 2.68
C GLU A 470 7.60 -27.36 2.62
N LEU A 471 6.90 -27.46 3.77
CA LEU A 471 5.55 -28.02 3.87
C LEU A 471 4.44 -26.97 3.64
N THR A 472 4.72 -25.68 3.77
CA THR A 472 3.68 -24.63 3.77
C THR A 472 3.79 -23.62 2.64
N LEU A 473 4.87 -23.63 1.89
CA LEU A 473 5.17 -22.69 0.80
C LEU A 473 4.07 -22.59 -0.25
N GLU A 474 3.57 -23.73 -0.72
CA GLU A 474 2.55 -23.79 -1.78
C GLU A 474 1.22 -23.17 -1.33
N PHE A 475 0.98 -23.05 -0.02
CA PHE A 475 -0.30 -22.59 0.51
C PHE A 475 -0.31 -21.10 0.88
N LEU A 476 0.82 -20.53 1.30
CA LEU A 476 0.87 -19.20 1.91
C LEU A 476 1.46 -18.10 1.01
N ASP A 477 2.37 -18.45 0.12
CA ASP A 477 2.82 -17.61 -1.00
C ASP A 477 2.91 -18.48 -2.26
N PRO A 478 1.76 -19.00 -2.74
CA PRO A 478 1.73 -20.00 -3.79
C PRO A 478 2.32 -19.43 -5.08
N TRP A 479 3.09 -20.26 -5.66
CA TRP A 479 3.69 -20.07 -6.93
C TRP A 479 2.69 -20.42 -8.05
N ASP A 480 2.65 -19.65 -9.14
CA ASP A 480 1.64 -19.85 -10.18
C ASP A 480 1.90 -21.03 -11.13
N GLY A 481 2.90 -21.86 -10.84
CA GLY A 481 3.20 -23.06 -11.63
C GLY A 481 3.66 -22.82 -13.08
N THR A 482 3.66 -21.58 -13.55
CA THR A 482 4.00 -21.25 -14.96
C THR A 482 5.48 -21.00 -15.17
N ASN A 483 6.27 -20.88 -14.11
CA ASN A 483 7.72 -20.65 -14.14
C ASN A 483 8.47 -21.73 -13.35
N GLU A 484 8.87 -22.79 -14.00
CA GLU A 484 9.73 -23.87 -13.43
C GLU A 484 11.06 -23.36 -12.81
N LYS A 485 11.40 -22.09 -12.99
CA LYS A 485 12.68 -21.49 -12.59
C LYS A 485 12.68 -20.79 -11.23
N CYS A 486 11.57 -20.76 -10.51
CA CYS A 486 11.47 -20.06 -9.23
C CYS A 486 11.77 -20.97 -8.02
N SER A 487 12.53 -22.02 -8.19
CA SER A 487 13.05 -22.76 -7.06
C SER A 487 13.99 -21.88 -6.23
N PRO A 488 13.88 -21.87 -4.88
CA PRO A 488 14.86 -21.22 -4.00
C PRO A 488 16.28 -21.77 -4.16
N ALA A 489 16.44 -22.88 -4.88
CA ALA A 489 17.68 -23.63 -5.05
C ALA A 489 18.31 -23.48 -6.46
N ALA A 490 17.93 -22.51 -7.29
CA ALA A 490 18.55 -22.28 -8.58
C ALA A 490 19.38 -21.00 -8.62
#